data_962a96232d1fbcb2cd8eb66a02723009
#
_entry.id   962a96232d1fbcb2cd8eb66a02723009
#
_cell.length_a   1.000
_cell.length_b   1.000
_cell.length_c   1.000
_cell.angle_alpha   90.00
_cell.angle_beta   90.00
_cell.angle_gamma   90.00
#
_symmetry.space_group_name_H-M   'P 1'
#
loop_
_entity.id
_entity.type
_entity.pdbx_description
1 polymer ?
#
loop_
_entity_poly.entity_id
_entity_poly.type
_entity_poly.pdbx_seq_one_letter_code
_entity_poly.pdbx_strand_id
1 'polypeptide(L)'
;MQEEKSAVYDFGVALLRLLNYEGDNTMIRQRKEMSFMMGGKKVDAEADLTIVDDNYCYLVVQENKRIGSPDDPKAQLIAESIAAFHLNAIRRRYEGNLPPLERQVIPGITMVGTSPIFYRTTVTRSLLNNLSSLQYPSEETVVLRVGMTTVENRRIVLQCFEAFKPLLVCGRLC
;
A
#
# COMPACT_ATOMS: atom_id res chain seq x y z
N MET A 1 5.31 -22.01 12.78
CA MET A 1 5.52 -20.56 12.94
C MET A 1 5.98 -19.85 11.68
N GLN A 2 6.88 -20.42 10.89
CA GLN A 2 7.24 -19.92 9.54
C GLN A 2 6.22 -20.31 8.48
N GLU A 3 5.56 -21.46 8.62
CA GLU A 3 4.54 -22.00 7.72
C GLU A 3 3.22 -21.18 7.69
N GLU A 4 2.77 -20.66 8.84
CA GLU A 4 1.55 -19.83 8.87
C GLU A 4 1.70 -18.48 8.16
N LYS A 5 2.91 -17.90 8.20
CA LYS A 5 3.20 -16.67 7.45
C LYS A 5 3.17 -16.89 5.95
N SER A 6 3.67 -18.05 5.50
CA SER A 6 3.61 -18.44 4.10
C SER A 6 2.17 -18.55 3.61
N ALA A 7 1.27 -19.14 4.39
CA ALA A 7 -0.11 -19.39 3.98
C ALA A 7 -0.93 -18.10 3.76
N VAL A 8 -0.83 -17.11 4.64
CA VAL A 8 -1.55 -15.81 4.47
C VAL A 8 -0.97 -15.04 3.28
N TYR A 9 0.33 -15.07 3.15
CA TYR A 9 1.04 -14.49 2.02
C TYR A 9 0.61 -15.12 0.70
N ASP A 10 0.65 -16.45 0.59
CA ASP A 10 0.25 -17.19 -0.61
C ASP A 10 -1.21 -16.96 -0.95
N PHE A 11 -2.07 -16.89 0.07
CA PHE A 11 -3.48 -16.52 -0.10
C PHE A 11 -3.63 -15.10 -0.68
N GLY A 12 -2.88 -14.12 -0.17
CA GLY A 12 -2.88 -12.75 -0.67
C GLY A 12 -2.47 -12.66 -2.14
N VAL A 13 -1.39 -13.35 -2.52
CA VAL A 13 -0.93 -13.43 -3.92
C VAL A 13 -1.99 -14.10 -4.81
N ALA A 14 -2.53 -15.25 -4.38
CA ALA A 14 -3.55 -15.97 -5.14
C ALA A 14 -4.80 -15.11 -5.34
N LEU A 15 -5.24 -14.40 -4.30
CA LEU A 15 -6.40 -13.51 -4.36
C LEU A 15 -6.18 -12.34 -5.33
N LEU A 16 -5.02 -11.68 -5.27
CA LEU A 16 -4.70 -10.58 -6.18
C LEU A 16 -4.63 -11.05 -7.64
N ARG A 17 -4.08 -12.23 -7.91
CA ARG A 17 -4.06 -12.83 -9.24
C ARG A 17 -5.46 -13.20 -9.73
N LEU A 18 -6.26 -13.86 -8.88
CA LEU A 18 -7.65 -14.20 -9.20
C LEU A 18 -8.49 -12.98 -9.57
N LEU A 19 -8.19 -11.84 -8.94
CA LEU A 19 -8.85 -10.57 -9.17
C LEU A 19 -8.22 -9.74 -10.29
N ASN A 20 -7.29 -10.31 -11.07
CA ASN A 20 -6.61 -9.65 -12.19
C ASN A 20 -5.91 -8.33 -11.81
N TYR A 21 -5.21 -8.33 -10.67
CA TYR A 21 -4.31 -7.24 -10.28
C TYR A 21 -2.95 -7.33 -10.97
N GLU A 22 -2.59 -8.49 -11.48
CA GLU A 22 -1.44 -8.71 -12.35
C GLU A 22 -1.91 -8.72 -13.80
N GLY A 23 -1.35 -7.89 -14.65
CA GLY A 23 -1.74 -7.69 -16.05
C GLY A 23 -0.57 -7.28 -16.92
N ASP A 24 -0.82 -6.87 -18.15
CA ASP A 24 0.20 -6.57 -19.15
C ASP A 24 1.24 -5.54 -18.68
N ASN A 25 0.82 -4.57 -17.88
CA ASN A 25 1.69 -3.50 -17.38
C ASN A 25 1.78 -3.45 -15.85
N THR A 26 1.21 -4.40 -15.14
CA THR A 26 1.25 -4.44 -13.68
C THR A 26 1.71 -5.80 -13.19
N MET A 27 2.54 -5.81 -12.16
CA MET A 27 3.04 -7.03 -11.56
C MET A 27 2.98 -6.98 -10.04
N ILE A 28 2.83 -8.14 -9.43
CA ILE A 28 2.94 -8.33 -8.00
C ILE A 28 4.43 -8.45 -7.65
N ARG A 29 4.93 -7.55 -6.82
CA ARG A 29 6.28 -7.61 -6.25
C ARG A 29 6.21 -7.97 -4.78
N GLN A 30 7.12 -8.83 -4.38
CA GLN A 30 7.30 -9.31 -3.01
C GLN A 30 8.41 -8.52 -2.34
N ARG A 31 8.26 -8.27 -1.04
CA ARG A 31 9.28 -7.66 -0.16
C ARG A 31 9.94 -6.45 -0.81
N LYS A 32 9.12 -5.51 -1.24
CA LYS A 32 9.63 -4.31 -1.89
C LYS A 32 10.14 -3.34 -0.82
N GLU A 33 11.44 -3.18 -0.81
CA GLU A 33 12.08 -2.14 0.00
C GLU A 33 11.86 -0.76 -0.64
N MET A 34 11.42 0.16 0.18
CA MET A 34 11.20 1.56 -0.17
C MET A 34 11.69 2.42 0.99
N SER A 35 11.94 3.70 0.76
CA SER A 35 12.42 4.57 1.84
C SER A 35 11.95 6.01 1.68
N PHE A 36 11.95 6.74 2.78
CA PHE A 36 11.71 8.18 2.82
C PHE A 36 12.53 8.84 3.93
N MET A 37 12.54 10.17 3.98
CA MET A 37 13.25 10.92 5.02
C MET A 37 12.30 11.33 6.15
N MET A 38 12.70 11.07 7.39
CA MET A 38 11.98 11.54 8.59
C MET A 38 12.98 12.08 9.61
N GLY A 39 12.84 13.35 9.99
CA GLY A 39 13.74 14.00 10.93
C GLY A 39 15.21 14.00 10.48
N GLY A 40 15.48 14.14 9.19
CA GLY A 40 16.83 14.08 8.63
C GLY A 40 17.45 12.67 8.56
N LYS A 41 16.72 11.62 8.95
CA LYS A 41 17.16 10.24 8.87
C LYS A 41 16.40 9.48 7.80
N LYS A 42 17.09 8.56 7.12
CA LYS A 42 16.46 7.62 6.20
C LYS A 42 15.66 6.59 7.01
N VAL A 43 14.40 6.42 6.65
CA VAL A 43 13.51 5.37 7.16
C VAL A 43 13.25 4.40 6.05
N ASP A 44 13.54 3.13 6.27
CA ASP A 44 13.27 2.05 5.34
C ASP A 44 11.93 1.40 5.69
N ALA A 45 11.13 1.12 4.67
CA ALA A 45 9.85 0.44 4.76
C ALA A 45 9.83 -0.72 3.77
N GLU A 46 9.50 -1.92 4.24
CA GLU A 46 9.40 -3.13 3.43
C GLU A 46 7.96 -3.61 3.41
N ALA A 47 7.31 -3.48 2.25
CA ALA A 47 5.96 -4.01 2.05
C ALA A 47 6.01 -5.48 1.63
N ASP A 48 5.18 -6.32 2.24
CA ASP A 48 5.15 -7.76 1.93
C ASP A 48 4.75 -8.01 0.47
N LEU A 49 3.71 -7.31 -0.02
CA LEU A 49 3.28 -7.33 -1.41
C LEU A 49 3.03 -5.92 -1.92
N THR A 50 3.38 -5.66 -3.17
CA THR A 50 3.05 -4.42 -3.86
C THR A 50 2.57 -4.71 -5.27
N ILE A 51 1.65 -3.89 -5.77
CA ILE A 51 1.33 -3.83 -7.20
C ILE A 51 2.13 -2.68 -7.78
N VAL A 52 2.96 -3.01 -8.74
CA VAL A 52 3.83 -2.04 -9.43
C VAL A 52 3.70 -2.23 -10.94
N ASP A 53 3.96 -1.17 -11.70
CA ASP A 53 4.42 -1.27 -13.08
C ASP A 53 5.93 -0.96 -13.13
N ASP A 54 6.47 -0.78 -14.32
CA ASP A 54 7.90 -0.48 -14.50
C ASP A 54 8.32 0.78 -13.75
N ASN A 55 7.41 1.72 -13.52
CA ASN A 55 7.70 3.06 -13.03
C ASN A 55 7.10 3.40 -11.67
N TYR A 56 5.95 2.81 -11.27
CA TYR A 56 5.19 3.27 -10.12
C TYR A 56 4.76 2.14 -9.19
N CYS A 57 4.66 2.45 -7.89
CA CYS A 57 4.02 1.60 -6.88
C CYS A 57 2.58 2.09 -6.66
N TYR A 58 1.61 1.22 -6.94
CA TYR A 58 0.19 1.59 -6.92
C TYR A 58 -0.57 1.09 -5.72
N LEU A 59 -0.18 -0.04 -5.15
CA LEU A 59 -0.87 -0.65 -4.03
C LEU A 59 0.14 -1.32 -3.10
N VAL A 60 -0.10 -1.19 -1.82
CA VAL A 60 0.70 -1.79 -0.76
C VAL A 60 -0.15 -2.80 0.01
N VAL A 61 0.35 -4.01 0.20
CA VAL A 61 -0.29 -5.04 1.02
C VAL A 61 0.66 -5.46 2.12
N GLN A 62 0.20 -5.35 3.36
CA GLN A 62 0.92 -5.74 4.55
C GLN A 62 0.26 -6.95 5.20
N GLU A 63 1.03 -7.99 5.46
CA GLU A 63 0.60 -9.12 6.28
C GLU A 63 0.66 -8.76 7.77
N ASN A 64 -0.42 -8.95 8.49
CA ASN A 64 -0.40 -8.82 9.95
C ASN A 64 0.02 -10.15 10.59
N LYS A 65 1.16 -10.13 11.26
CA LYS A 65 1.83 -11.32 11.80
C LYS A 65 1.14 -11.96 12.99
N ARG A 66 0.29 -11.25 13.76
CA ARG A 66 -0.44 -11.81 14.93
C ARG A 66 -1.57 -10.90 15.41
N ILE A 67 -2.66 -11.50 15.86
CA ILE A 67 -3.61 -10.87 16.76
C ILE A 67 -2.86 -10.66 18.10
N GLY A 68 -2.67 -9.39 18.51
CA GLY A 68 -1.96 -9.03 19.77
C GLY A 68 -0.48 -8.68 19.64
N SER A 69 0.07 -8.52 18.42
CA SER A 69 1.39 -7.90 18.23
C SER A 69 1.38 -6.46 18.74
N PRO A 70 2.44 -5.99 19.45
CA PRO A 70 2.57 -4.59 19.84
C PRO A 70 2.72 -3.65 18.63
N ASP A 71 3.08 -4.19 17.47
CA ASP A 71 3.25 -3.42 16.24
C ASP A 71 1.88 -3.16 15.61
N ASP A 72 1.53 -1.90 15.46
CA ASP A 72 0.30 -1.49 14.76
C ASP A 72 0.50 -1.65 13.24
N PRO A 73 -0.18 -2.61 12.59
CA PRO A 73 -0.04 -2.84 11.14
C PRO A 73 -0.51 -1.63 10.32
N LYS A 74 -1.38 -0.78 10.88
CA LYS A 74 -1.81 0.46 10.26
C LYS A 74 -0.67 1.47 10.19
N ALA A 75 0.11 1.62 11.26
CA ALA A 75 1.26 2.53 11.29
C ALA A 75 2.31 2.11 10.25
N GLN A 76 2.58 0.80 10.16
CA GLN A 76 3.49 0.24 9.16
C GLN A 76 2.98 0.49 7.74
N LEU A 77 1.71 0.20 7.46
CA LEU A 77 1.09 0.44 6.15
C LEU A 77 1.14 1.92 5.73
N ILE A 78 0.95 2.84 6.68
CA ILE A 78 1.07 4.29 6.42
C ILE A 78 2.50 4.64 6.04
N ALA A 79 3.51 4.13 6.77
CA ALA A 79 4.91 4.35 6.46
C ALA A 79 5.27 3.83 5.06
N GLU A 80 4.79 2.65 4.70
CA GLU A 80 4.95 2.04 3.37
C GLU A 80 4.27 2.87 2.27
N SER A 81 3.08 3.42 2.54
CA SER A 81 2.38 4.31 1.61
C SER A 81 3.16 5.61 1.37
N ILE A 82 3.75 6.19 2.41
CA ILE A 82 4.61 7.37 2.31
C ILE A 82 5.87 7.06 1.50
N ALA A 83 6.49 5.91 1.75
CA ALA A 83 7.67 5.46 1.02
C ALA A 83 7.36 5.18 -0.47
N ALA A 84 6.19 4.60 -0.77
CA ALA A 84 5.71 4.39 -2.13
C ALA A 84 5.51 5.72 -2.88
N PHE A 85 4.86 6.70 -2.23
CA PHE A 85 4.70 8.04 -2.80
C PHE A 85 6.05 8.70 -3.08
N HIS A 86 6.99 8.63 -2.14
CA HIS A 86 8.34 9.18 -2.31
C HIS A 86 9.07 8.56 -3.50
N LEU A 87 9.02 7.23 -3.62
CA LEU A 87 9.59 6.51 -4.75
C LEU A 87 8.95 6.93 -6.08
N ASN A 88 7.61 7.02 -6.12
CA ASN A 88 6.87 7.45 -7.30
C ASN A 88 7.20 8.90 -7.69
N ALA A 89 7.35 9.79 -6.71
CA ALA A 89 7.72 11.19 -6.94
C ALA A 89 9.13 11.32 -7.53
N ILE A 90 10.08 10.51 -7.05
CA ILE A 90 11.45 10.46 -7.59
C ILE A 90 11.42 9.97 -9.04
N ARG A 91 10.77 8.85 -9.32
CA ARG A 91 10.69 8.27 -10.66
C ARG A 91 10.01 9.20 -11.66
N ARG A 92 8.90 9.81 -11.24
CA ARG A 92 8.19 10.80 -12.07
C ARG A 92 9.11 11.92 -12.52
N ARG A 93 9.95 12.41 -11.63
CA ARG A 93 10.87 13.52 -11.91
C ARG A 93 12.06 13.10 -12.77
N TYR A 94 12.72 12.00 -12.43
CA TYR A 94 14.02 11.63 -13.02
C TYR A 94 13.90 10.70 -14.21
N GLU A 95 12.91 9.82 -14.26
CA GLU A 95 12.71 8.87 -15.35
C GLU A 95 11.65 9.36 -16.34
N GLY A 96 10.59 10.00 -15.87
CA GLY A 96 9.48 10.48 -16.69
C GLY A 96 9.61 11.93 -17.17
N ASN A 97 10.53 12.70 -16.60
CA ASN A 97 10.65 14.15 -16.84
C ASN A 97 9.29 14.89 -16.75
N LEU A 98 8.45 14.44 -15.83
CA LEU A 98 7.08 14.94 -15.61
C LEU A 98 7.07 15.97 -14.46
N PRO A 99 6.03 16.82 -14.38
CA PRO A 99 5.85 17.74 -13.26
C PRO A 99 5.90 17.00 -11.91
N PRO A 100 6.31 17.68 -10.83
CA PRO A 100 6.37 17.11 -9.51
C PRO A 100 5.04 16.49 -9.10
N LEU A 101 5.09 15.33 -8.42
CA LEU A 101 3.92 14.70 -7.85
C LEU A 101 3.54 15.42 -6.55
N GLU A 102 2.40 16.12 -6.55
CA GLU A 102 1.95 16.91 -5.41
C GLU A 102 1.10 16.08 -4.43
N ARG A 103 0.34 15.14 -4.96
CA ARG A 103 -0.59 14.30 -4.19
C ARG A 103 -0.79 12.95 -4.87
N GLN A 104 -0.92 11.89 -4.09
CA GLN A 104 -1.35 10.58 -4.57
C GLN A 104 -2.19 9.87 -3.51
N VAL A 105 -3.20 9.14 -3.95
CA VAL A 105 -3.93 8.18 -3.12
C VAL A 105 -3.26 6.83 -3.30
N ILE A 106 -2.73 6.28 -2.21
CA ILE A 106 -2.17 4.93 -2.17
C ILE A 106 -3.19 4.02 -1.50
N PRO A 107 -3.85 3.13 -2.23
CA PRO A 107 -4.63 2.07 -1.63
C PRO A 107 -3.71 1.12 -0.87
N GLY A 108 -4.17 0.69 0.30
CA GLY A 108 -3.44 -0.24 1.15
C GLY A 108 -4.33 -1.32 1.72
N ILE A 109 -3.78 -2.48 1.99
CA ILE A 109 -4.50 -3.62 2.54
C ILE A 109 -3.65 -4.23 3.66
N THR A 110 -4.23 -4.42 4.83
CA THR A 110 -3.64 -5.31 5.83
C THR A 110 -4.41 -6.62 5.87
N MET A 111 -3.69 -7.74 5.95
CA MET A 111 -4.28 -9.07 6.01
C MET A 111 -4.16 -9.66 7.42
N VAL A 112 -5.28 -9.98 8.04
CA VAL A 112 -5.33 -10.71 9.31
C VAL A 112 -5.91 -12.10 9.00
N GLY A 113 -5.05 -13.07 8.77
CA GLY A 113 -5.45 -14.35 8.19
C GLY A 113 -6.11 -14.13 6.82
N THR A 114 -7.37 -14.56 6.66
CA THR A 114 -8.14 -14.36 5.42
C THR A 114 -9.02 -13.11 5.44
N SER A 115 -8.83 -12.22 6.42
CA SER A 115 -9.66 -11.02 6.59
C SER A 115 -8.90 -9.77 6.18
N PRO A 116 -9.14 -9.21 4.99
CA PRO A 116 -8.53 -7.97 4.55
C PRO A 116 -9.17 -6.76 5.25
N ILE A 117 -8.33 -5.77 5.56
CA ILE A 117 -8.73 -4.44 5.99
C ILE A 117 -8.21 -3.45 4.95
N PHE A 118 -9.11 -2.66 4.39
CA PHE A 118 -8.82 -1.74 3.30
C PHE A 118 -8.54 -0.35 3.83
N TYR A 119 -7.50 0.27 3.29
CA TYR A 119 -7.07 1.62 3.63
C TYR A 119 -6.97 2.46 2.36
N ARG A 120 -7.34 3.71 2.46
CA ARG A 120 -7.12 4.71 1.45
C ARG A 120 -6.26 5.81 2.05
N THR A 121 -4.96 5.77 1.77
CA THR A 121 -3.98 6.72 2.31
C THR A 121 -3.73 7.81 1.28
N THR A 122 -4.08 9.04 1.62
CA THR A 122 -3.69 10.20 0.82
C THR A 122 -2.33 10.69 1.29
N VAL A 123 -1.36 10.70 0.39
CA VAL A 123 -0.02 11.23 0.66
C VAL A 123 0.22 12.45 -0.21
N THR A 124 0.75 13.50 0.40
CA THR A 124 1.06 14.77 -0.26
C THR A 124 2.53 15.10 -0.14
N ARG A 125 3.03 15.95 -1.03
CA ARG A 125 4.38 16.52 -0.93
C ARG A 125 4.57 17.30 0.38
N SER A 126 3.53 18.03 0.82
CA SER A 126 3.54 18.75 2.10
C SER A 126 3.77 17.79 3.27
N LEU A 127 3.10 16.63 3.27
CA LEU A 127 3.30 15.60 4.29
C LEU A 127 4.76 15.12 4.33
N LEU A 128 5.37 14.82 3.17
CA LEU A 128 6.80 14.44 3.13
C LEU A 128 7.72 15.53 3.69
N ASN A 129 7.46 16.78 3.34
CA ASN A 129 8.25 17.92 3.85
C ASN A 129 8.10 18.05 5.36
N ASN A 130 6.89 17.92 5.88
CA ASN A 130 6.61 17.98 7.31
C ASN A 130 7.29 16.84 8.07
N LEU A 131 7.27 15.62 7.54
CA LEU A 131 7.95 14.47 8.15
C LEU A 131 9.47 14.65 8.18
N SER A 132 10.07 15.19 7.10
CA SER A 132 11.51 15.47 7.09
C SER A 132 11.92 16.50 8.13
N SER A 133 11.02 17.41 8.51
CA SER A 133 11.22 18.41 9.59
C SER A 133 10.62 18.03 10.95
N LEU A 134 10.12 16.79 11.11
CA LEU A 134 9.43 16.31 12.31
C LEU A 134 8.20 17.13 12.70
N GLN A 135 7.49 17.68 11.71
CA GLN A 135 6.22 18.35 11.95
C GLN A 135 5.06 17.34 11.87
N TYR A 136 4.08 17.50 12.76
CA TYR A 136 2.95 16.57 12.80
C TYR A 136 2.03 16.80 11.59
N PRO A 137 1.70 15.74 10.82
CA PRO A 137 0.78 15.86 9.69
C PRO A 137 -0.68 16.00 10.16
N SER A 138 -1.45 16.81 9.43
CA SER A 138 -2.87 17.06 9.72
C SER A 138 -3.84 16.22 8.89
N GLU A 139 -3.36 15.26 8.08
CA GLU A 139 -4.19 14.53 7.13
C GLU A 139 -4.73 13.23 7.72
N GLU A 140 -5.99 12.90 7.40
CA GLU A 140 -6.67 11.68 7.85
C GLU A 140 -6.54 10.52 6.86
N THR A 141 -6.44 9.30 7.40
CA THR A 141 -6.47 8.06 6.64
C THR A 141 -7.85 7.41 6.75
N VAL A 142 -8.51 7.18 5.63
CA VAL A 142 -9.80 6.48 5.59
C VAL A 142 -9.58 4.98 5.71
N VAL A 143 -10.32 4.33 6.60
CA VAL A 143 -10.22 2.89 6.90
C VAL A 143 -11.58 2.22 6.73
N LEU A 144 -11.62 1.12 5.98
CA LEU A 144 -12.77 0.23 5.89
C LEU A 144 -12.36 -1.18 6.34
N ARG A 145 -13.06 -1.75 7.33
CA ARG A 145 -12.80 -3.09 7.86
C ARG A 145 -13.92 -4.05 7.50
N VAL A 146 -13.61 -5.11 6.75
CA VAL A 146 -14.56 -6.17 6.41
C VAL A 146 -13.87 -7.53 6.41
N GLY A 147 -14.34 -8.46 7.22
CA GLY A 147 -13.85 -9.86 7.22
C GLY A 147 -14.50 -10.70 6.12
N MET A 148 -13.90 -11.83 5.75
CA MET A 148 -14.38 -12.74 4.68
C MET A 148 -15.12 -13.98 5.21
N THR A 149 -15.57 -14.00 6.45
CA THR A 149 -16.15 -15.20 7.08
C THR A 149 -17.52 -15.62 6.53
N THR A 150 -18.35 -14.65 6.15
CA THR A 150 -19.68 -14.92 5.57
C THR A 150 -19.73 -14.66 4.08
N VAL A 151 -20.70 -15.24 3.37
CA VAL A 151 -20.90 -15.02 1.91
C VAL A 151 -21.16 -13.52 1.64
N GLU A 152 -21.94 -12.86 2.50
CA GLU A 152 -22.24 -11.43 2.39
C GLU A 152 -20.96 -10.59 2.52
N ASN A 153 -20.16 -10.87 3.53
CA ASN A 153 -18.89 -10.19 3.74
C ASN A 153 -17.90 -10.43 2.59
N ARG A 154 -17.87 -11.64 2.02
CA ARG A 154 -17.03 -11.91 0.83
C ARG A 154 -17.42 -11.03 -0.35
N ARG A 155 -18.74 -10.83 -0.58
CA ARG A 155 -19.24 -9.94 -1.63
C ARG A 155 -18.74 -8.50 -1.41
N ILE A 156 -18.83 -7.98 -0.18
CA ILE A 156 -18.34 -6.64 0.17
C ILE A 156 -16.83 -6.55 -0.05
N VAL A 157 -16.06 -7.54 0.39
CA VAL A 157 -14.61 -7.57 0.18
C VAL A 157 -14.26 -7.56 -1.31
N LEU A 158 -14.92 -8.37 -2.13
CA LEU A 158 -14.69 -8.38 -3.57
C LEU A 158 -15.04 -7.03 -4.22
N GLN A 159 -16.13 -6.39 -3.79
CA GLN A 159 -16.47 -5.03 -4.22
C GLN A 159 -15.40 -4.01 -3.84
N CYS A 160 -14.81 -4.12 -2.65
CA CYS A 160 -13.69 -3.26 -2.23
C CYS A 160 -12.47 -3.44 -3.12
N PHE A 161 -12.11 -4.68 -3.46
CA PHE A 161 -11.03 -4.95 -4.41
C PHE A 161 -11.34 -4.33 -5.78
N GLU A 162 -12.55 -4.50 -6.31
CA GLU A 162 -12.93 -3.88 -7.59
C GLU A 162 -12.88 -2.34 -7.51
N ALA A 163 -13.30 -1.75 -6.40
CA ALA A 163 -13.22 -0.30 -6.18
C ALA A 163 -11.77 0.23 -6.07
N PHE A 164 -10.80 -0.63 -5.76
CA PHE A 164 -9.39 -0.24 -5.69
C PHE A 164 -8.71 -0.22 -7.08
N LYS A 165 -9.17 -1.00 -8.05
CA LYS A 165 -8.59 -1.06 -9.40
C LYS A 165 -8.50 0.30 -10.09
N PRO A 166 -9.54 1.16 -10.10
CA PRO A 166 -9.42 2.48 -10.69
C PRO A 166 -8.33 3.36 -10.06
N LEU A 167 -8.03 3.16 -8.77
CA LEU A 167 -6.97 3.91 -8.08
C LEU A 167 -5.58 3.54 -8.60
N LEU A 168 -5.39 2.32 -9.12
CA LEU A 168 -4.13 1.88 -9.74
C LEU A 168 -3.89 2.60 -11.08
N VAL A 169 -4.95 2.93 -11.80
CA VAL A 169 -4.87 3.61 -13.10
C VAL A 169 -4.72 5.12 -12.91
N CYS A 170 -5.41 5.70 -11.93
CA CYS A 170 -5.41 7.14 -11.66
C CYS A 170 -4.01 7.65 -11.24
N GLY A 171 -3.17 6.82 -10.68
CA GLY A 171 -1.78 7.16 -10.35
C GLY A 171 -0.90 7.49 -11.57
N ARG A 172 -1.35 7.18 -12.78
CA ARG A 172 -0.65 7.53 -14.04
C ARG A 172 -1.00 8.94 -14.55
N LEU A 173 -2.13 9.49 -14.14
CA LEU A 173 -2.72 10.70 -14.74
C LEU A 173 -2.67 11.94 -13.83
N CYS A 174 -2.31 11.80 -12.58
CA CYS A 174 -2.21 12.91 -11.63
C CYS A 174 -0.80 13.51 -11.55
#